data_464db4da6b253ce78e9606ad8d27cb07
#
_entry.id   464db4da6b253ce78e9606ad8d27cb07
#
_cell.length_a   1.000
_cell.length_b   1.000
_cell.length_c   1.000
_cell.angle_alpha   90.00
_cell.angle_beta   90.00
_cell.angle_gamma   90.00
#
_symmetry.space_group_name_H-M   'P 1'
#
loop_
_entity.id
_entity.type
_entity.pdbx_description
1 polymer ?
#
loop_
_entity_poly.entity_id
_entity_poly.type
_entity_poly.pdbx_seq_one_letter_code
_entity_poly.pdbx_strand_id
1 'polypeptide(L)'
;MSNQALRGSTPAPDRKAAIEALEKQLRTTPRASRPYEYATVAYRLGLAYAESPLGSPEEGLRRALAHFDEAAAIFDPRYDPVEHARILNAAGAAHRGLGNRQKAAELFARAAELFEGKDRDGERAAALNNLGLVRTELGQLDSAVEAFDAATDLFDTTEADGRRGRVATLHNRGQAHAAAGTEEGLEAALADYEEARADLDPDDAPYHYGLVHHSIGITCTALANLREEDRREFLQEAVRAFSESLEIFTRTAFPYQYALAMHNLGLAYAALGGTTNLRRALASFEEGVAILDPRVHAEAWRQAYASLERTEKQLADVDPGRSRPDHFANLAADLRRDDREALVRSRLTRFFALPEHGKVQLAELALATARLGEKRGRGVYEAILVTIMETHRDTQEAAIDAIWEAHRQLGGEQREQADAELDQAISDALGGPQRIFVRDHLYAAGWERP
;
A
#
# COMPACT_ATOMS: atom_id res chain seq x y z
N MET A 1 6.95 -8.86 -1.61
CA MET A 1 5.84 -8.84 -0.62
C MET A 1 5.29 -10.25 -0.47
N SER A 2 5.18 -10.73 0.74
CA SER A 2 4.91 -12.14 1.02
C SER A 2 3.48 -12.57 0.66
N ASN A 3 3.35 -13.84 0.27
CA ASN A 3 2.12 -14.59 -0.02
C ASN A 3 1.01 -14.55 1.07
N GLN A 4 1.07 -13.63 2.02
CA GLN A 4 0.13 -13.50 3.14
C GLN A 4 -1.24 -12.92 2.76
N ALA A 5 -1.35 -12.25 1.62
CA ALA A 5 -2.61 -11.62 1.20
C ALA A 5 -3.59 -12.59 0.51
N LEU A 6 -3.14 -13.79 0.12
CA LEU A 6 -3.92 -14.75 -0.68
C LEU A 6 -4.62 -15.84 0.14
N ARG A 7 -4.38 -15.92 1.45
CA ARG A 7 -5.07 -16.90 2.30
C ARG A 7 -6.01 -16.16 3.24
N GLY A 8 -7.30 -16.48 3.11
CA GLY A 8 -8.32 -16.04 4.07
C GLY A 8 -7.79 -16.21 5.51
N SER A 9 -7.76 -15.14 6.27
CA SER A 9 -7.18 -15.08 7.60
C SER A 9 -7.90 -16.03 8.56
N THR A 10 -7.34 -17.21 8.75
CA THR A 10 -7.69 -18.02 9.92
C THR A 10 -7.34 -17.21 11.17
N PRO A 11 -8.20 -17.08 12.16
CA PRO A 11 -7.93 -16.29 13.35
C PRO A 11 -6.66 -16.72 14.07
N ALA A 12 -5.88 -15.77 14.58
CA ALA A 12 -4.61 -16.02 15.26
C ALA A 12 -4.64 -17.08 16.40
N PRO A 13 -5.75 -17.26 17.17
CA PRO A 13 -5.87 -18.34 18.18
C PRO A 13 -5.76 -19.75 17.60
N ASP A 14 -6.33 -19.99 16.40
CA ASP A 14 -6.31 -21.33 15.79
C ASP A 14 -4.94 -21.76 15.32
N ARG A 15 -4.08 -20.80 14.91
CA ARG A 15 -2.72 -21.09 14.44
C ARG A 15 -1.80 -21.55 15.57
N LYS A 16 -1.91 -20.94 16.74
CA LYS A 16 -1.17 -21.35 17.93
C LYS A 16 -1.56 -22.77 18.35
N ALA A 17 -2.86 -23.05 18.40
CA ALA A 17 -3.37 -24.38 18.71
C ALA A 17 -2.92 -25.44 17.68
N ALA A 18 -2.85 -25.08 16.39
CA ALA A 18 -2.34 -25.98 15.35
C ALA A 18 -0.85 -26.29 15.55
N ILE A 19 -0.01 -25.31 15.89
CA ILE A 19 1.41 -25.51 16.21
C ILE A 19 1.55 -26.43 17.43
N GLU A 20 0.86 -26.14 18.53
CA GLU A 20 0.89 -26.94 19.76
C GLU A 20 0.47 -28.41 19.50
N ALA A 21 -0.56 -28.61 18.66
CA ALA A 21 -1.01 -29.95 18.28
C ALA A 21 0.05 -30.71 17.46
N LEU A 22 0.70 -30.05 16.50
CA LEU A 22 1.77 -30.63 15.69
C LEU A 22 3.01 -30.93 16.52
N GLU A 23 3.40 -30.05 17.46
CA GLU A 23 4.49 -30.30 18.39
C GLU A 23 4.22 -31.55 19.28
N LYS A 24 2.96 -31.64 19.80
CA LYS A 24 2.55 -32.83 20.57
C LYS A 24 2.62 -34.09 19.72
N GLN A 25 2.15 -34.04 18.48
CA GLN A 25 2.19 -35.13 17.54
C GLN A 25 3.64 -35.55 17.28
N LEU A 26 4.53 -34.59 17.01
CA LEU A 26 5.95 -34.84 16.76
C LEU A 26 6.62 -35.56 17.96
N ARG A 27 6.36 -35.05 19.19
CA ARG A 27 6.89 -35.71 20.43
C ARG A 27 6.40 -37.12 20.64
N THR A 28 5.19 -37.45 20.18
CA THR A 28 4.58 -38.77 20.34
C THR A 28 4.86 -39.73 19.15
N THR A 29 5.44 -39.23 18.05
CA THR A 29 5.79 -40.04 16.88
C THR A 29 7.25 -40.47 16.97
N PRO A 30 7.55 -41.79 17.21
CA PRO A 30 8.92 -42.23 17.40
C PRO A 30 9.68 -42.23 16.07
N ARG A 31 10.73 -41.42 15.96
CA ARG A 31 11.55 -41.28 14.74
C ARG A 31 12.16 -42.63 14.28
N ALA A 32 12.57 -43.47 15.21
CA ALA A 32 13.22 -44.74 14.90
C ALA A 32 12.29 -45.80 14.28
N SER A 33 11.02 -45.86 14.72
CA SER A 33 10.04 -46.87 14.27
C SER A 33 9.06 -46.34 13.22
N ARG A 34 8.89 -45.00 13.13
CA ARG A 34 7.98 -44.35 12.17
C ARG A 34 8.65 -43.13 11.51
N PRO A 35 9.78 -43.31 10.81
CA PRO A 35 10.56 -42.20 10.29
C PRO A 35 9.78 -41.33 9.31
N TYR A 36 9.04 -41.90 8.38
CA TYR A 36 8.27 -41.13 7.38
C TYR A 36 7.11 -40.37 7.99
N GLU A 37 6.42 -40.92 9.00
CA GLU A 37 5.38 -40.22 9.73
C GLU A 37 5.98 -39.04 10.51
N TYR A 38 7.11 -39.26 11.20
CA TYR A 38 7.88 -38.23 11.88
C TYR A 38 8.26 -37.08 10.92
N ALA A 39 8.84 -37.40 9.76
CA ALA A 39 9.27 -36.43 8.77
C ALA A 39 8.10 -35.63 8.20
N THR A 40 6.95 -36.27 7.96
CA THR A 40 5.73 -35.62 7.51
C THR A 40 5.22 -34.60 8.55
N VAL A 41 5.22 -34.98 9.84
CA VAL A 41 4.81 -34.10 10.92
C VAL A 41 5.81 -32.95 11.10
N ALA A 42 7.11 -33.21 11.01
CA ALA A 42 8.15 -32.21 11.07
C ALA A 42 8.00 -31.20 9.92
N TYR A 43 7.80 -31.64 8.69
CA TYR A 43 7.55 -30.77 7.53
C TYR A 43 6.32 -29.86 7.75
N ARG A 44 5.19 -30.44 8.21
CA ARG A 44 3.97 -29.67 8.51
C ARG A 44 4.19 -28.63 9.62
N LEU A 45 4.96 -29.01 10.66
CA LEU A 45 5.30 -28.10 11.75
C LEU A 45 6.20 -26.97 11.25
N GLY A 46 7.16 -27.24 10.37
CA GLY A 46 7.96 -26.24 9.69
C GLY A 46 7.13 -25.24 8.92
N LEU A 47 6.15 -25.71 8.13
CA LEU A 47 5.21 -24.82 7.42
C LEU A 47 4.40 -23.97 8.38
N ALA A 48 3.91 -24.55 9.47
CA ALA A 48 3.12 -23.81 10.48
C ALA A 48 3.94 -22.71 11.15
N TYR A 49 5.22 -22.94 11.47
CA TYR A 49 6.14 -21.92 11.99
C TYR A 49 6.48 -20.83 10.97
N ALA A 50 6.65 -21.19 9.68
CA ALA A 50 6.92 -20.22 8.62
C ALA A 50 5.73 -19.27 8.37
N GLU A 51 4.49 -19.77 8.51
CA GLU A 51 3.26 -19.01 8.29
C GLU A 51 2.80 -18.19 9.50
N SER A 52 3.21 -18.57 10.70
CA SER A 52 2.70 -17.95 11.95
C SER A 52 3.84 -17.78 12.95
N PRO A 53 4.55 -16.65 12.92
CA PRO A 53 5.59 -16.42 13.90
C PRO A 53 5.00 -16.26 15.29
N LEU A 54 5.19 -17.25 16.15
CA LEU A 54 5.11 -17.10 17.59
C LEU A 54 6.39 -16.39 18.04
N GLY A 55 6.37 -15.08 18.15
CA GLY A 55 7.53 -14.24 18.39
C GLY A 55 7.88 -13.35 17.19
N SER A 56 9.17 -13.18 16.87
CA SER A 56 9.57 -12.45 15.68
C SER A 56 9.41 -13.32 14.40
N PRO A 57 9.14 -12.70 13.23
CA PRO A 57 9.11 -13.42 11.96
C PRO A 57 10.38 -14.22 11.69
N GLU A 58 11.55 -13.66 12.03
CA GLU A 58 12.84 -14.34 11.87
C GLU A 58 12.95 -15.61 12.72
N GLU A 59 12.46 -15.59 13.96
CA GLU A 59 12.49 -16.75 14.84
C GLU A 59 11.59 -17.87 14.32
N GLY A 60 10.39 -17.51 13.82
CA GLY A 60 9.51 -18.46 13.16
C GLY A 60 10.18 -19.15 11.97
N LEU A 61 10.82 -18.39 11.09
CA LEU A 61 11.54 -18.92 9.94
C LEU A 61 12.73 -19.80 10.34
N ARG A 62 13.50 -19.45 11.38
CA ARG A 62 14.60 -20.31 11.88
C ARG A 62 14.10 -21.63 12.45
N ARG A 63 12.97 -21.61 13.19
CA ARG A 63 12.34 -22.85 13.68
C ARG A 63 11.81 -23.70 12.52
N ALA A 64 11.21 -23.07 11.51
CA ALA A 64 10.76 -23.76 10.31
C ALA A 64 11.92 -24.49 9.62
N LEU A 65 13.06 -23.83 9.43
CA LEU A 65 14.24 -24.45 8.83
C LEU A 65 14.74 -25.66 9.62
N ALA A 66 14.78 -25.57 10.95
CA ALA A 66 15.19 -26.71 11.77
C ALA A 66 14.31 -27.98 11.53
N HIS A 67 12.98 -27.77 11.42
CA HIS A 67 12.05 -28.84 11.12
C HIS A 67 12.12 -29.34 9.65
N PHE A 68 12.41 -28.45 8.71
CA PHE A 68 12.66 -28.82 7.32
C PHE A 68 13.94 -29.68 7.20
N ASP A 69 15.01 -29.33 7.93
CA ASP A 69 16.25 -30.13 7.98
C ASP A 69 16.02 -31.53 8.57
N GLU A 70 15.22 -31.61 9.65
CA GLU A 70 14.82 -32.90 10.24
C GLU A 70 14.06 -33.79 9.24
N ALA A 71 13.12 -33.18 8.47
CA ALA A 71 12.34 -33.90 7.48
C ALA A 71 13.19 -34.29 6.27
N ALA A 72 14.06 -33.41 5.76
CA ALA A 72 14.96 -33.67 4.63
C ALA A 72 15.99 -34.78 4.94
N ALA A 73 16.39 -34.95 6.19
CA ALA A 73 17.29 -36.01 6.61
C ALA A 73 16.66 -37.41 6.53
N ILE A 74 15.34 -37.50 6.38
CA ILE A 74 14.59 -38.77 6.32
C ILE A 74 14.12 -39.05 4.89
N PHE A 75 13.54 -38.05 4.20
CA PHE A 75 13.15 -38.20 2.80
C PHE A 75 14.39 -38.13 1.90
N ASP A 76 14.90 -39.26 1.49
CA ASP A 76 16.08 -39.33 0.61
C ASP A 76 15.68 -38.96 -0.84
N PRO A 77 16.35 -37.98 -1.49
CA PRO A 77 15.98 -37.57 -2.85
C PRO A 77 16.07 -38.65 -3.91
N ARG A 78 16.74 -39.78 -3.63
CA ARG A 78 16.80 -40.93 -4.53
C ARG A 78 15.54 -41.78 -4.50
N TYR A 79 14.87 -41.84 -3.35
CA TYR A 79 13.70 -42.69 -3.11
C TYR A 79 12.42 -41.90 -2.97
N ASP A 80 12.49 -40.69 -2.40
CA ASP A 80 11.37 -39.81 -2.08
C ASP A 80 11.57 -38.43 -2.74
N PRO A 81 11.84 -38.33 -4.07
CA PRO A 81 12.23 -37.08 -4.71
C PRO A 81 11.16 -35.99 -4.60
N VAL A 82 9.88 -36.34 -4.63
CA VAL A 82 8.75 -35.36 -4.56
C VAL A 82 8.66 -34.75 -3.16
N GLU A 83 8.70 -35.56 -2.12
CA GLU A 83 8.66 -35.12 -0.72
C GLU A 83 9.88 -34.26 -0.40
N HIS A 84 11.07 -34.69 -0.85
CA HIS A 84 12.29 -33.92 -0.68
C HIS A 84 12.23 -32.59 -1.40
N ALA A 85 11.72 -32.55 -2.64
CA ALA A 85 11.54 -31.32 -3.41
C ALA A 85 10.58 -30.33 -2.71
N ARG A 86 9.47 -30.80 -2.14
CA ARG A 86 8.54 -29.99 -1.34
C ARG A 86 9.24 -29.32 -0.17
N ILE A 87 10.07 -30.09 0.54
CA ILE A 87 10.84 -29.59 1.68
C ILE A 87 11.84 -28.53 1.22
N LEU A 88 12.58 -28.77 0.12
CA LEU A 88 13.53 -27.81 -0.41
C LEU A 88 12.84 -26.51 -0.85
N ASN A 89 11.67 -26.59 -1.50
CA ASN A 89 10.90 -25.40 -1.88
C ASN A 89 10.45 -24.61 -0.66
N ALA A 90 9.96 -25.25 0.40
CA ALA A 90 9.60 -24.61 1.65
C ALA A 90 10.81 -23.99 2.38
N ALA A 91 11.93 -24.70 2.44
CA ALA A 91 13.18 -24.20 3.01
C ALA A 91 13.73 -23.02 2.21
N GLY A 92 13.64 -23.05 0.88
CA GLY A 92 13.98 -21.94 0.00
C GLY A 92 13.18 -20.67 0.33
N ALA A 93 11.86 -20.82 0.53
CA ALA A 93 11.00 -19.70 0.92
C ALA A 93 11.39 -19.14 2.30
N ALA A 94 11.73 -19.98 3.27
CA ALA A 94 12.20 -19.56 4.58
C ALA A 94 13.56 -18.83 4.49
N HIS A 95 14.51 -19.33 3.70
CA HIS A 95 15.79 -18.67 3.45
C HIS A 95 15.61 -17.30 2.75
N ARG A 96 14.71 -17.20 1.77
CA ARG A 96 14.35 -15.93 1.13
C ARG A 96 13.82 -14.93 2.17
N GLY A 97 12.91 -15.37 3.05
CA GLY A 97 12.37 -14.54 4.13
C GLY A 97 13.42 -14.05 5.14
N LEU A 98 14.50 -14.83 5.34
CA LEU A 98 15.67 -14.44 6.15
C LEU A 98 16.72 -13.61 5.38
N GLY A 99 16.48 -13.27 4.11
CA GLY A 99 17.42 -12.53 3.28
C GLY A 99 18.55 -13.36 2.68
N ASN A 100 18.58 -14.66 2.89
CA ASN A 100 19.60 -15.59 2.36
C ASN A 100 19.29 -15.98 0.90
N ARG A 101 19.25 -14.96 0.00
CA ARG A 101 18.75 -15.09 -1.38
C ARG A 101 19.48 -16.12 -2.20
N GLN A 102 20.82 -16.16 -2.11
CA GLN A 102 21.61 -17.14 -2.86
C GLN A 102 21.25 -18.58 -2.48
N LYS A 103 21.12 -18.84 -1.17
CA LYS A 103 20.72 -20.18 -0.68
C LYS A 103 19.31 -20.55 -1.11
N ALA A 104 18.39 -19.59 -1.08
CA ALA A 104 17.02 -19.78 -1.57
C ALA A 104 17.00 -20.16 -3.05
N ALA A 105 17.78 -19.49 -3.91
CA ALA A 105 17.88 -19.80 -5.33
C ALA A 105 18.38 -21.24 -5.57
N GLU A 106 19.44 -21.68 -4.85
CA GLU A 106 19.95 -23.06 -4.93
C GLU A 106 18.89 -24.11 -4.57
N LEU A 107 18.12 -23.84 -3.50
CA LEU A 107 17.09 -24.75 -3.02
C LEU A 107 15.91 -24.83 -3.98
N PHE A 108 15.45 -23.71 -4.52
CA PHE A 108 14.37 -23.67 -5.50
C PHE A 108 14.77 -24.36 -6.82
N ALA A 109 15.99 -24.12 -7.32
CA ALA A 109 16.50 -24.79 -8.51
C ALA A 109 16.54 -26.32 -8.29
N ARG A 110 17.05 -26.76 -7.14
CA ARG A 110 17.10 -28.18 -6.83
C ARG A 110 15.72 -28.81 -6.66
N ALA A 111 14.76 -28.07 -6.10
CA ALA A 111 13.37 -28.53 -6.00
C ALA A 111 12.76 -28.73 -7.40
N ALA A 112 12.94 -27.76 -8.30
CA ALA A 112 12.44 -27.82 -9.68
C ALA A 112 13.03 -29.02 -10.45
N GLU A 113 14.32 -29.31 -10.28
CA GLU A 113 14.98 -30.48 -10.87
C GLU A 113 14.37 -31.80 -10.36
N LEU A 114 14.09 -31.90 -9.05
CA LEU A 114 13.54 -33.14 -8.45
C LEU A 114 12.09 -33.38 -8.82
N PHE A 115 11.32 -32.35 -9.14
CA PHE A 115 9.96 -32.47 -9.67
C PHE A 115 9.92 -32.89 -11.14
N GLU A 116 11.02 -32.73 -11.90
CA GLU A 116 11.06 -33.03 -13.32
C GLU A 116 10.69 -34.47 -13.63
N GLY A 117 9.74 -34.68 -14.55
CA GLY A 117 9.28 -36.02 -14.96
C GLY A 117 8.55 -36.79 -13.85
N LYS A 118 8.03 -36.11 -12.81
CA LYS A 118 7.32 -36.75 -11.68
C LYS A 118 5.80 -36.55 -11.72
N ASP A 119 5.25 -36.04 -12.81
CA ASP A 119 3.83 -35.72 -12.91
C ASP A 119 3.40 -34.72 -11.82
N ARG A 120 4.24 -33.68 -11.63
CA ARG A 120 4.10 -32.62 -10.62
C ARG A 120 4.37 -31.24 -11.23
N ASP A 121 3.84 -31.00 -12.42
CA ASP A 121 4.13 -29.79 -13.21
C ASP A 121 3.74 -28.51 -12.47
N GLY A 122 2.61 -28.48 -11.76
CA GLY A 122 2.22 -27.33 -10.95
C GLY A 122 3.16 -27.03 -9.78
N GLU A 123 3.71 -28.07 -9.11
CA GLU A 123 4.70 -27.91 -8.03
C GLU A 123 6.07 -27.50 -8.58
N ARG A 124 6.44 -28.02 -9.75
CA ARG A 124 7.63 -27.60 -10.50
C ARG A 124 7.52 -26.14 -10.92
N ALA A 125 6.39 -25.74 -11.48
CA ALA A 125 6.11 -24.36 -11.85
C ALA A 125 6.22 -23.41 -10.65
N ALA A 126 5.65 -23.78 -9.51
CA ALA A 126 5.77 -23.00 -8.28
C ALA A 126 7.23 -22.83 -7.80
N ALA A 127 8.05 -23.90 -7.89
CA ALA A 127 9.46 -23.82 -7.55
C ALA A 127 10.25 -22.93 -8.52
N LEU A 128 9.98 -23.03 -9.82
CA LEU A 128 10.59 -22.18 -10.86
C LEU A 128 10.16 -20.71 -10.72
N ASN A 129 8.89 -20.44 -10.43
CA ASN A 129 8.43 -19.10 -10.14
C ASN A 129 9.14 -18.49 -8.91
N ASN A 130 9.30 -19.27 -7.84
CA ASN A 130 10.05 -18.83 -6.67
C ASN A 130 11.54 -18.58 -6.99
N LEU A 131 12.14 -19.40 -7.86
CA LEU A 131 13.50 -19.21 -8.35
C LEU A 131 13.62 -17.88 -9.13
N GLY A 132 12.69 -17.62 -10.04
CA GLY A 132 12.62 -16.36 -10.80
C GLY A 132 12.54 -15.14 -9.89
N LEU A 133 11.66 -15.18 -8.88
CA LEU A 133 11.54 -14.10 -7.89
C LEU A 133 12.86 -13.80 -7.18
N VAL A 134 13.56 -14.84 -6.71
CA VAL A 134 14.84 -14.68 -6.00
C VAL A 134 15.94 -14.19 -6.95
N ARG A 135 15.97 -14.64 -8.19
CA ARG A 135 16.91 -14.16 -9.21
C ARG A 135 16.67 -12.70 -9.54
N THR A 136 15.41 -12.25 -9.60
CA THR A 136 15.05 -10.84 -9.74
C THR A 136 15.60 -10.02 -8.55
N GLU A 137 15.43 -10.50 -7.32
CA GLU A 137 15.97 -9.85 -6.11
C GLU A 137 17.51 -9.82 -6.07
N LEU A 138 18.18 -10.73 -6.77
CA LEU A 138 19.64 -10.78 -6.93
C LEU A 138 20.13 -9.94 -8.12
N GLY A 139 19.23 -9.32 -8.90
CA GLY A 139 19.56 -8.58 -10.11
C GLY A 139 19.96 -9.45 -11.30
N GLN A 140 19.69 -10.76 -11.24
CA GLN A 140 19.98 -11.74 -12.31
C GLN A 140 18.78 -11.84 -13.26
N LEU A 141 18.47 -10.72 -13.97
CA LEU A 141 17.19 -10.55 -14.65
C LEU A 141 16.96 -11.55 -15.79
N ASP A 142 17.96 -11.80 -16.64
CA ASP A 142 17.85 -12.76 -17.74
C ASP A 142 17.53 -14.19 -17.21
N SER A 143 18.27 -14.61 -16.20
CA SER A 143 18.03 -15.91 -15.58
C SER A 143 16.69 -15.98 -14.82
N ALA A 144 16.19 -14.83 -14.32
CA ALA A 144 14.86 -14.78 -13.71
C ALA A 144 13.78 -15.00 -14.77
N VAL A 145 13.89 -14.34 -15.92
CA VAL A 145 12.99 -14.50 -17.06
C VAL A 145 12.96 -15.96 -17.54
N GLU A 146 14.13 -16.57 -17.75
CA GLU A 146 14.23 -18.00 -18.11
C GLU A 146 13.48 -18.93 -17.13
N ALA A 147 13.57 -18.63 -15.83
CA ALA A 147 12.87 -19.43 -14.82
C ALA A 147 11.35 -19.20 -14.86
N PHE A 148 10.89 -17.97 -15.10
CA PHE A 148 9.48 -17.67 -15.27
C PHE A 148 8.89 -18.26 -16.55
N ASP A 149 9.63 -18.24 -17.67
CA ASP A 149 9.22 -18.88 -18.93
C ASP A 149 8.96 -20.37 -18.71
N ALA A 150 9.96 -21.06 -18.11
CA ALA A 150 9.85 -22.46 -17.81
C ALA A 150 8.69 -22.76 -16.83
N ALA A 151 8.35 -21.85 -15.93
CA ALA A 151 7.22 -22.00 -15.03
C ALA A 151 5.88 -21.81 -15.77
N THR A 152 5.80 -20.81 -16.63
CA THR A 152 4.56 -20.46 -17.36
C THR A 152 4.09 -21.60 -18.25
N ASP A 153 5.01 -22.29 -18.91
CA ASP A 153 4.72 -23.42 -19.80
C ASP A 153 4.17 -24.67 -19.09
N LEU A 154 4.35 -24.76 -17.76
CA LEU A 154 3.94 -25.91 -16.96
C LEU A 154 2.54 -25.81 -16.36
N PHE A 155 1.89 -24.62 -16.40
CA PHE A 155 0.59 -24.47 -15.78
C PHE A 155 -0.54 -24.99 -16.69
N ASP A 156 -1.37 -25.87 -16.15
CA ASP A 156 -2.62 -26.28 -16.78
C ASP A 156 -3.69 -25.17 -16.63
N THR A 157 -3.92 -24.45 -17.72
CA THR A 157 -4.88 -23.33 -17.76
C THR A 157 -6.33 -23.78 -17.84
N THR A 158 -6.62 -25.07 -17.96
CA THR A 158 -7.98 -25.59 -17.90
C THR A 158 -8.55 -25.52 -16.49
N GLU A 159 -7.68 -25.59 -15.48
CA GLU A 159 -8.03 -25.49 -14.07
C GLU A 159 -7.83 -24.07 -13.51
N ALA A 160 -8.68 -23.64 -12.57
CA ALA A 160 -8.61 -22.32 -11.96
C ALA A 160 -7.28 -22.07 -11.23
N ASP A 161 -6.75 -23.09 -10.53
CA ASP A 161 -5.48 -22.98 -9.81
C ASP A 161 -4.30 -22.80 -10.79
N GLY A 162 -4.32 -23.52 -11.91
CA GLY A 162 -3.31 -23.37 -12.97
C GLY A 162 -3.35 -21.98 -13.60
N ARG A 163 -4.55 -21.47 -13.94
CA ARG A 163 -4.69 -20.10 -14.44
C ARG A 163 -4.16 -19.06 -13.44
N ARG A 164 -4.52 -19.16 -12.15
CA ARG A 164 -4.01 -18.26 -11.12
C ARG A 164 -2.49 -18.34 -10.97
N GLY A 165 -1.92 -19.53 -11.05
CA GLY A 165 -0.48 -19.73 -11.02
C GLY A 165 0.23 -19.08 -12.20
N ARG A 166 -0.32 -19.25 -13.41
CA ARG A 166 0.20 -18.64 -14.64
C ARG A 166 0.14 -17.10 -14.58
N VAL A 167 -0.99 -16.55 -14.17
CA VAL A 167 -1.16 -15.09 -14.01
C VAL A 167 -0.14 -14.52 -13.03
N ALA A 168 0.05 -15.16 -11.88
CA ALA A 168 1.03 -14.72 -10.90
C ALA A 168 2.47 -14.78 -11.46
N THR A 169 2.77 -15.79 -12.25
CA THR A 169 4.10 -15.96 -12.87
C THR A 169 4.34 -14.93 -13.97
N LEU A 170 3.36 -14.69 -14.85
CA LEU A 170 3.42 -13.64 -15.87
C LEU A 170 3.60 -12.25 -15.23
N HIS A 171 2.86 -11.96 -14.16
CA HIS A 171 3.04 -10.71 -13.41
C HIS A 171 4.45 -10.58 -12.85
N ASN A 172 5.03 -11.64 -12.28
CA ASN A 172 6.39 -11.63 -11.75
C ASN A 172 7.44 -11.51 -12.87
N ARG A 173 7.21 -12.14 -14.04
CA ARG A 173 8.07 -12.00 -15.24
C ARG A 173 8.06 -10.55 -15.73
N GLY A 174 6.89 -9.94 -15.83
CA GLY A 174 6.76 -8.51 -16.16
C GLY A 174 7.50 -7.61 -15.17
N GLN A 175 7.47 -7.92 -13.88
CA GLN A 175 8.28 -7.17 -12.90
C GLN A 175 9.79 -7.33 -13.12
N ALA A 176 10.24 -8.53 -13.50
CA ALA A 176 11.64 -8.76 -13.83
C ALA A 176 12.06 -7.99 -15.09
N HIS A 177 11.24 -7.99 -16.14
CA HIS A 177 11.46 -7.19 -17.35
C HIS A 177 11.49 -5.68 -17.01
N ALA A 178 10.53 -5.17 -16.24
CA ALA A 178 10.48 -3.77 -15.85
C ALA A 178 11.68 -3.35 -14.98
N ALA A 179 12.24 -4.26 -14.20
CA ALA A 179 13.41 -4.01 -13.36
C ALA A 179 14.69 -3.71 -14.17
N ALA A 180 14.74 -4.07 -15.45
CA ALA A 180 15.81 -3.68 -16.35
C ALA A 180 15.87 -2.17 -16.59
N GLY A 181 14.73 -1.48 -16.47
CA GLY A 181 14.63 -0.03 -16.62
C GLY A 181 14.86 0.48 -18.05
N THR A 182 14.99 -0.42 -19.01
CA THR A 182 15.15 -0.10 -20.44
C THR A 182 13.78 -0.03 -21.11
N GLU A 183 13.72 0.61 -22.27
CA GLU A 183 12.50 0.71 -23.06
C GLU A 183 12.01 -0.68 -23.47
N GLU A 184 12.91 -1.51 -23.98
CA GLU A 184 12.62 -2.88 -24.38
C GLU A 184 12.11 -3.73 -23.18
N GLY A 185 12.71 -3.54 -22.02
CA GLY A 185 12.27 -4.22 -20.80
C GLY A 185 10.87 -3.78 -20.35
N LEU A 186 10.55 -2.50 -20.45
CA LEU A 186 9.21 -1.99 -20.13
C LEU A 186 8.15 -2.45 -21.15
N GLU A 187 8.47 -2.55 -22.44
CA GLU A 187 7.59 -3.12 -23.45
C GLU A 187 7.32 -4.61 -23.20
N ALA A 188 8.37 -5.37 -22.90
CA ALA A 188 8.22 -6.78 -22.55
C ALA A 188 7.38 -6.95 -21.26
N ALA A 189 7.58 -6.10 -20.27
CA ALA A 189 6.76 -6.10 -19.06
C ALA A 189 5.27 -5.83 -19.37
N LEU A 190 5.00 -4.84 -20.22
CA LEU A 190 3.63 -4.52 -20.62
C LEU A 190 2.97 -5.69 -21.36
N ALA A 191 3.69 -6.37 -22.24
CA ALA A 191 3.21 -7.58 -22.92
C ALA A 191 2.86 -8.69 -21.94
N ASP A 192 3.70 -8.94 -20.93
CA ASP A 192 3.44 -9.92 -19.87
C ASP A 192 2.20 -9.59 -19.04
N TYR A 193 2.01 -8.33 -18.69
CA TYR A 193 0.84 -7.90 -17.93
C TYR A 193 -0.45 -7.98 -18.76
N GLU A 194 -0.39 -7.68 -20.06
CA GLU A 194 -1.51 -7.83 -20.98
C GLU A 194 -1.89 -9.31 -21.15
N GLU A 195 -0.89 -10.20 -21.25
CA GLU A 195 -1.11 -11.64 -21.29
C GLU A 195 -1.74 -12.13 -19.98
N ALA A 196 -1.23 -11.67 -18.83
CA ALA A 196 -1.81 -11.98 -17.51
C ALA A 196 -3.25 -11.46 -17.39
N ARG A 197 -3.54 -10.26 -17.91
CA ARG A 197 -4.88 -9.67 -17.91
C ARG A 197 -5.87 -10.50 -18.71
N ALA A 198 -5.46 -11.06 -19.84
CA ALA A 198 -6.32 -11.90 -20.68
C ALA A 198 -6.78 -13.19 -19.99
N ASP A 199 -6.00 -13.72 -19.04
CA ASP A 199 -6.30 -14.92 -18.26
C ASP A 199 -7.05 -14.63 -16.94
N LEU A 200 -7.26 -13.33 -16.62
CA LEU A 200 -7.84 -12.92 -15.34
C LEU A 200 -9.35 -12.80 -15.41
N ASP A 201 -10.00 -13.42 -14.43
CA ASP A 201 -11.39 -13.14 -14.08
C ASP A 201 -11.39 -12.29 -12.79
N PRO A 202 -11.94 -11.06 -12.79
CA PRO A 202 -11.96 -10.20 -11.63
C PRO A 202 -12.75 -10.81 -10.45
N ASP A 203 -13.73 -11.68 -10.72
CA ASP A 203 -14.52 -12.35 -9.67
C ASP A 203 -13.76 -13.53 -9.03
N ASP A 204 -12.93 -14.23 -9.81
CA ASP A 204 -12.12 -15.37 -9.32
C ASP A 204 -10.83 -14.92 -8.60
N ALA A 205 -10.17 -13.89 -9.11
CA ALA A 205 -8.88 -13.43 -8.60
C ALA A 205 -8.79 -11.89 -8.47
N PRO A 206 -9.68 -11.23 -7.67
CA PRO A 206 -9.76 -9.77 -7.63
C PRO A 206 -8.44 -9.10 -7.24
N TYR A 207 -7.70 -9.67 -6.28
CA TYR A 207 -6.42 -9.10 -5.87
C TYR A 207 -5.39 -9.07 -7.01
N HIS A 208 -5.29 -10.16 -7.78
CA HIS A 208 -4.37 -10.21 -8.92
C HIS A 208 -4.81 -9.28 -10.05
N TYR A 209 -6.12 -9.16 -10.27
CA TYR A 209 -6.68 -8.19 -11.22
C TYR A 209 -6.23 -6.76 -10.87
N GLY A 210 -6.47 -6.32 -9.63
CA GLY A 210 -6.03 -5.01 -9.17
C GLY A 210 -4.51 -4.81 -9.27
N LEU A 211 -3.72 -5.87 -8.98
CA LEU A 211 -2.26 -5.82 -9.02
C LEU A 211 -1.71 -5.70 -10.44
N VAL A 212 -2.24 -6.48 -11.40
CA VAL A 212 -1.84 -6.43 -12.81
C VAL A 212 -2.15 -5.06 -13.40
N HIS A 213 -3.36 -4.53 -13.19
CA HIS A 213 -3.72 -3.20 -13.67
C HIS A 213 -2.86 -2.10 -13.02
N HIS A 214 -2.53 -2.21 -11.75
CA HIS A 214 -1.60 -1.29 -11.10
C HIS A 214 -0.21 -1.33 -11.74
N SER A 215 0.29 -2.51 -12.08
CA SER A 215 1.59 -2.70 -12.74
C SER A 215 1.59 -2.17 -14.18
N ILE A 216 0.52 -2.36 -14.95
CA ILE A 216 0.32 -1.73 -16.27
C ILE A 216 0.44 -0.21 -16.14
N GLY A 217 -0.26 0.40 -15.18
CA GLY A 217 -0.21 1.84 -14.96
C GLY A 217 1.19 2.38 -14.66
N ILE A 218 1.95 1.67 -13.80
CA ILE A 218 3.35 2.01 -13.50
C ILE A 218 4.21 1.93 -14.75
N THR A 219 4.10 0.84 -15.51
CA THR A 219 4.90 0.61 -16.72
C THR A 219 4.59 1.63 -17.80
N CYS A 220 3.32 1.96 -18.04
CA CYS A 220 2.92 3.03 -18.94
C CYS A 220 3.46 4.39 -18.49
N THR A 221 3.45 4.69 -17.19
CA THR A 221 4.05 5.93 -16.67
C THR A 221 5.57 5.97 -16.91
N ALA A 222 6.26 4.83 -16.78
CA ALA A 222 7.69 4.73 -17.07
C ALA A 222 7.99 4.91 -18.57
N LEU A 223 7.23 4.27 -19.45
CA LEU A 223 7.33 4.44 -20.92
C LEU A 223 7.07 5.88 -21.35
N ALA A 224 6.09 6.55 -20.74
CA ALA A 224 5.82 7.97 -20.97
C ALA A 224 7.00 8.90 -20.65
N ASN A 225 7.89 8.48 -19.77
CA ASN A 225 9.11 9.25 -19.45
C ASN A 225 10.26 8.99 -20.44
N LEU A 226 10.21 7.90 -21.18
CA LEU A 226 11.22 7.53 -22.19
C LEU A 226 10.83 7.96 -23.60
N ARG A 227 9.50 7.93 -23.92
CA ARG A 227 8.95 8.26 -25.24
C ARG A 227 8.18 9.58 -25.22
N GLU A 228 8.83 10.66 -25.60
CA GLU A 228 8.21 11.98 -25.60
C GLU A 228 7.06 12.09 -26.62
N GLU A 229 7.19 11.44 -27.77
CA GLU A 229 6.19 11.45 -28.85
C GLU A 229 4.89 10.76 -28.46
N ASP A 230 4.97 9.64 -27.71
CA ASP A 230 3.80 8.85 -27.27
C ASP A 230 3.42 9.14 -25.81
N ARG A 231 4.12 10.09 -25.18
CA ARG A 231 3.99 10.40 -23.74
C ARG A 231 2.54 10.52 -23.28
N ARG A 232 1.75 11.28 -24.05
CA ARG A 232 0.35 11.55 -23.67
C ARG A 232 -0.50 10.31 -23.72
N GLU A 233 -0.28 9.44 -24.70
CA GLU A 233 -1.03 8.20 -24.88
C GLU A 233 -0.73 7.23 -23.74
N PHE A 234 0.54 7.02 -23.41
CA PHE A 234 0.95 6.19 -22.28
C PHE A 234 0.42 6.72 -20.95
N LEU A 235 0.42 8.04 -20.70
CA LEU A 235 -0.15 8.61 -19.48
C LEU A 235 -1.67 8.43 -19.42
N GLN A 236 -2.38 8.48 -20.52
CA GLN A 236 -3.82 8.22 -20.55
C GLN A 236 -4.12 6.74 -20.26
N GLU A 237 -3.29 5.82 -20.80
CA GLU A 237 -3.39 4.40 -20.47
C GLU A 237 -3.10 4.15 -18.99
N ALA A 238 -2.06 4.78 -18.45
CA ALA A 238 -1.75 4.70 -17.02
C ALA A 238 -2.93 5.14 -16.15
N VAL A 239 -3.59 6.24 -16.47
CA VAL A 239 -4.80 6.71 -15.77
C VAL A 239 -5.92 5.66 -15.82
N ARG A 240 -6.16 5.03 -16.99
CA ARG A 240 -7.16 3.97 -17.12
C ARG A 240 -6.82 2.78 -16.23
N ALA A 241 -5.60 2.28 -16.35
CA ALA A 241 -5.14 1.11 -15.60
C ALA A 241 -5.18 1.33 -14.08
N PHE A 242 -4.74 2.49 -13.59
CA PHE A 242 -4.87 2.80 -12.16
C PHE A 242 -6.33 2.91 -11.73
N SER A 243 -7.23 3.43 -12.57
CA SER A 243 -8.66 3.52 -12.26
C SER A 243 -9.28 2.12 -12.15
N GLU A 244 -8.96 1.20 -13.06
CA GLU A 244 -9.39 -0.21 -13.01
C GLU A 244 -8.83 -0.92 -11.77
N SER A 245 -7.57 -0.66 -11.40
CA SER A 245 -6.99 -1.17 -10.16
C SER A 245 -7.77 -0.70 -8.91
N LEU A 246 -8.24 0.55 -8.91
CA LEU A 246 -9.00 1.15 -7.81
C LEU A 246 -10.43 0.63 -7.68
N GLU A 247 -10.98 -0.04 -8.69
CA GLU A 247 -12.24 -0.78 -8.57
C GLU A 247 -12.12 -1.94 -7.58
N ILE A 248 -10.94 -2.54 -7.51
CA ILE A 248 -10.61 -3.65 -6.59
C ILE A 248 -9.96 -3.15 -5.29
N PHE A 249 -8.92 -2.32 -5.42
CA PHE A 249 -8.21 -1.76 -4.27
C PHE A 249 -9.01 -0.60 -3.70
N THR A 250 -10.00 -0.94 -2.87
CA THR A 250 -10.83 0.07 -2.21
C THR A 250 -10.23 0.47 -0.86
N ARG A 251 -10.64 1.65 -0.36
CA ARG A 251 -10.21 2.18 0.94
C ARG A 251 -10.45 1.20 2.11
N THR A 252 -11.50 0.38 2.01
CA THR A 252 -11.90 -0.56 3.08
C THR A 252 -11.30 -1.94 2.92
N ALA A 253 -11.19 -2.45 1.68
CA ALA A 253 -10.71 -3.81 1.44
C ALA A 253 -9.18 -3.89 1.42
N PHE A 254 -8.52 -2.91 0.79
CA PHE A 254 -7.06 -2.91 0.59
C PHE A 254 -6.48 -1.49 0.79
N PRO A 255 -6.55 -0.91 2.01
CA PRO A 255 -6.25 0.50 2.25
C PRO A 255 -4.84 0.92 1.81
N TYR A 256 -3.84 0.08 2.02
CA TYR A 256 -2.47 0.40 1.61
C TYR A 256 -2.31 0.41 0.08
N GLN A 257 -2.83 -0.61 -0.62
CA GLN A 257 -2.80 -0.70 -2.08
C GLN A 257 -3.62 0.43 -2.71
N TYR A 258 -4.77 0.75 -2.12
CA TYR A 258 -5.57 1.91 -2.52
C TYR A 258 -4.76 3.20 -2.46
N ALA A 259 -4.07 3.47 -1.35
CA ALA A 259 -3.25 4.67 -1.19
C ALA A 259 -2.10 4.74 -2.20
N LEU A 260 -1.45 3.61 -2.51
CA LEU A 260 -0.41 3.54 -3.53
C LEU A 260 -0.97 3.78 -4.95
N ALA A 261 -2.13 3.19 -5.26
CA ALA A 261 -2.78 3.39 -6.55
C ALA A 261 -3.23 4.84 -6.73
N MET A 262 -3.80 5.46 -5.68
CA MET A 262 -4.14 6.89 -5.67
C MET A 262 -2.91 7.78 -5.86
N HIS A 263 -1.80 7.47 -5.21
CA HIS A 263 -0.54 8.20 -5.42
C HIS A 263 -0.09 8.12 -6.90
N ASN A 264 -0.05 6.92 -7.47
CA ASN A 264 0.41 6.72 -8.84
C ASN A 264 -0.55 7.33 -9.87
N LEU A 265 -1.86 7.26 -9.63
CA LEU A 265 -2.87 7.97 -10.43
C LEU A 265 -2.63 9.48 -10.38
N GLY A 266 -2.33 10.03 -9.21
CA GLY A 266 -1.96 11.42 -9.05
C GLY A 266 -0.72 11.81 -9.85
N LEU A 267 0.33 10.96 -9.86
CA LEU A 267 1.53 11.18 -10.68
C LEU A 267 1.22 11.21 -12.17
N ALA A 268 0.38 10.28 -12.65
CA ALA A 268 -0.04 10.25 -14.06
C ALA A 268 -0.83 11.51 -14.45
N TYR A 269 -1.76 11.96 -13.61
CA TYR A 269 -2.48 13.22 -13.84
C TYR A 269 -1.55 14.44 -13.81
N ALA A 270 -0.63 14.52 -12.86
CA ALA A 270 0.34 15.62 -12.78
C ALA A 270 1.23 15.67 -14.03
N ALA A 271 1.64 14.49 -14.54
CA ALA A 271 2.46 14.38 -15.74
C ALA A 271 1.69 14.76 -17.03
N LEU A 272 0.37 14.54 -17.09
CA LEU A 272 -0.49 15.01 -18.17
C LEU A 272 -0.61 16.54 -18.23
N GLY A 273 -0.43 17.19 -17.08
CA GLY A 273 -0.43 18.65 -16.97
C GLY A 273 -1.78 19.32 -17.23
N GLY A 274 -1.77 20.65 -17.19
CA GLY A 274 -2.96 21.47 -17.33
C GLY A 274 -3.82 21.52 -16.04
N THR A 275 -4.52 22.62 -15.85
CA THR A 275 -5.24 22.94 -14.59
C THR A 275 -6.17 21.82 -14.13
N THR A 276 -6.94 21.22 -15.04
CA THR A 276 -7.89 20.15 -14.71
C THR A 276 -7.19 18.90 -14.20
N ASN A 277 -6.10 18.48 -14.85
CA ASN A 277 -5.35 17.30 -14.43
C ASN A 277 -4.56 17.55 -13.15
N LEU A 278 -4.00 18.75 -12.97
CA LEU A 278 -3.34 19.12 -11.71
C LEU A 278 -4.31 19.11 -10.52
N ARG A 279 -5.56 19.53 -10.70
CA ARG A 279 -6.60 19.42 -9.66
C ARG A 279 -6.94 17.95 -9.35
N ARG A 280 -7.04 17.08 -10.37
CA ARG A 280 -7.26 15.63 -10.18
C ARG A 280 -6.08 14.98 -9.48
N ALA A 281 -4.85 15.35 -9.86
CA ALA A 281 -3.64 14.88 -9.20
C ALA A 281 -3.63 15.25 -7.72
N LEU A 282 -3.96 16.49 -7.40
CA LEU A 282 -4.03 16.98 -6.03
C LEU A 282 -5.04 16.17 -5.21
N ALA A 283 -6.26 15.98 -5.72
CA ALA A 283 -7.29 15.17 -5.07
C ALA A 283 -6.81 13.71 -4.83
N SER A 284 -6.13 13.11 -5.81
CA SER A 284 -5.61 11.75 -5.68
C SER A 284 -4.52 11.65 -4.60
N PHE A 285 -3.58 12.62 -4.54
CA PHE A 285 -2.55 12.63 -3.49
C PHE A 285 -3.12 12.85 -2.11
N GLU A 286 -4.08 13.76 -1.96
CA GLU A 286 -4.74 14.03 -0.68
C GLU A 286 -5.46 12.80 -0.14
N GLU A 287 -6.18 12.09 -1.01
CA GLU A 287 -6.83 10.82 -0.65
C GLU A 287 -5.81 9.76 -0.22
N GLY A 288 -4.71 9.60 -0.96
CA GLY A 288 -3.64 8.67 -0.60
C GLY A 288 -2.97 9.01 0.74
N VAL A 289 -2.64 10.27 0.95
CA VAL A 289 -2.03 10.77 2.21
C VAL A 289 -2.95 10.57 3.41
N ALA A 290 -4.28 10.75 3.24
CA ALA A 290 -5.26 10.59 4.31
C ALA A 290 -5.37 9.16 4.86
N ILE A 291 -4.97 8.16 4.06
CA ILE A 291 -5.06 6.73 4.44
C ILE A 291 -3.75 6.21 5.03
N LEU A 292 -2.61 6.72 4.57
CA LEU A 292 -1.31 6.28 5.04
C LEU A 292 -1.03 6.77 6.47
N ASP A 293 -0.83 5.85 7.40
CA ASP A 293 -0.32 6.20 8.72
C ASP A 293 1.18 6.55 8.62
N PRO A 294 1.60 7.78 8.93
CA PRO A 294 3.00 8.20 8.84
C PRO A 294 3.94 7.45 9.80
N ARG A 295 3.41 6.77 10.83
CA ARG A 295 4.19 5.95 11.77
C ARG A 295 4.47 4.56 11.22
N VAL A 296 3.51 4.01 10.46
CA VAL A 296 3.58 2.65 9.89
C VAL A 296 4.13 2.69 8.47
N HIS A 297 3.71 3.68 7.67
CA HIS A 297 4.00 3.81 6.25
C HIS A 297 4.85 5.05 5.95
N ALA A 298 5.84 5.35 6.80
CA ALA A 298 6.58 6.60 6.81
C ALA A 298 7.16 7.01 5.44
N GLU A 299 7.69 6.06 4.67
CA GLU A 299 8.27 6.33 3.36
C GLU A 299 7.20 6.65 2.31
N ALA A 300 6.18 5.81 2.19
CA ALA A 300 5.08 6.00 1.25
C ALA A 300 4.34 7.32 1.54
N TRP A 301 4.13 7.61 2.83
CA TRP A 301 3.51 8.86 3.25
C TRP A 301 4.35 10.08 2.84
N ARG A 302 5.68 10.07 3.08
CA ARG A 302 6.59 11.17 2.69
C ARG A 302 6.59 11.40 1.18
N GLN A 303 6.62 10.34 0.39
CA GLN A 303 6.60 10.42 -1.07
C GLN A 303 5.28 11.00 -1.60
N ALA A 304 4.14 10.49 -1.10
CA ALA A 304 2.82 11.00 -1.48
C ALA A 304 2.67 12.47 -1.11
N TYR A 305 3.14 12.83 0.09
CA TYR A 305 3.08 14.20 0.55
C TYR A 305 3.99 15.15 -0.25
N ALA A 306 5.21 14.76 -0.59
CA ALA A 306 6.10 15.55 -1.43
C ALA A 306 5.52 15.78 -2.85
N SER A 307 4.80 14.78 -3.38
CA SER A 307 4.09 14.89 -4.66
C SER A 307 2.92 15.86 -4.58
N LEU A 308 2.18 15.83 -3.47
CA LEU A 308 1.11 16.79 -3.17
C LEU A 308 1.65 18.23 -3.17
N GLU A 309 2.70 18.51 -2.39
CA GLU A 309 3.30 19.87 -2.32
C GLU A 309 3.79 20.39 -3.67
N ARG A 310 4.44 19.50 -4.44
CA ARG A 310 4.91 19.87 -5.78
C ARG A 310 3.75 20.22 -6.70
N THR A 311 2.66 19.45 -6.65
CA THR A 311 1.48 19.68 -7.47
C THR A 311 0.72 20.94 -7.07
N GLU A 312 0.63 21.21 -5.76
CA GLU A 312 0.08 22.49 -5.26
C GLU A 312 0.86 23.70 -5.82
N LYS A 313 2.20 23.59 -5.84
CA LYS A 313 3.05 24.64 -6.41
C LYS A 313 2.80 24.81 -7.90
N GLN A 314 2.79 23.71 -8.66
CA GLN A 314 2.51 23.74 -10.10
C GLN A 314 1.14 24.34 -10.40
N LEU A 315 0.12 24.00 -9.60
CA LEU A 315 -1.22 24.54 -9.77
C LEU A 315 -1.27 26.04 -9.48
N ALA A 316 -0.55 26.51 -8.47
CA ALA A 316 -0.45 27.94 -8.16
C ALA A 316 0.24 28.74 -9.28
N ASP A 317 1.18 28.15 -10.00
CA ASP A 317 1.87 28.78 -11.14
C ASP A 317 0.95 28.95 -12.36
N VAL A 318 0.01 28.01 -12.58
CA VAL A 318 -0.93 28.04 -13.74
C VAL A 318 -2.30 28.64 -13.43
N ASP A 319 -2.67 28.76 -12.15
CA ASP A 319 -3.92 29.34 -11.65
C ASP A 319 -3.63 30.29 -10.47
N PRO A 320 -2.93 31.41 -10.70
CA PRO A 320 -2.47 32.31 -9.64
C PRO A 320 -3.61 33.04 -8.90
N GLY A 321 -4.84 32.93 -9.38
CA GLY A 321 -6.03 33.47 -8.73
C GLY A 321 -6.48 32.73 -7.47
N ARG A 322 -5.87 31.56 -7.17
CA ARG A 322 -6.16 30.77 -5.98
C ARG A 322 -4.88 30.40 -5.24
N SER A 323 -4.78 30.84 -3.99
CA SER A 323 -3.67 30.44 -3.11
C SER A 323 -3.75 28.95 -2.76
N ARG A 324 -2.63 28.35 -2.34
CA ARG A 324 -2.58 26.93 -1.90
C ARG A 324 -3.62 26.58 -0.82
N PRO A 325 -3.81 27.41 0.22
CA PRO A 325 -4.85 27.19 1.21
C PRO A 325 -6.25 27.21 0.63
N ASP A 326 -6.53 28.07 -0.38
CA ASP A 326 -7.84 28.13 -1.03
C ASP A 326 -8.19 26.83 -1.77
N HIS A 327 -7.23 26.19 -2.43
CA HIS A 327 -7.46 24.90 -3.08
C HIS A 327 -7.80 23.81 -2.07
N PHE A 328 -7.03 23.70 -1.00
CA PHE A 328 -7.26 22.72 0.07
C PHE A 328 -8.62 22.96 0.76
N ALA A 329 -8.92 24.21 1.12
CA ALA A 329 -10.18 24.56 1.75
C ALA A 329 -11.38 24.22 0.86
N ASN A 330 -11.31 24.49 -0.45
CA ASN A 330 -12.36 24.14 -1.41
C ASN A 330 -12.56 22.62 -1.49
N LEU A 331 -11.47 21.85 -1.59
CA LEU A 331 -11.55 20.40 -1.62
C LEU A 331 -12.16 19.84 -0.34
N ALA A 332 -11.65 20.24 0.82
CA ALA A 332 -12.17 19.82 2.11
C ALA A 332 -13.66 20.13 2.26
N ALA A 333 -14.11 21.30 1.76
CA ALA A 333 -15.51 21.68 1.79
C ALA A 333 -16.44 20.77 0.98
N ASP A 334 -15.95 20.20 -0.11
CA ASP A 334 -16.73 19.36 -1.03
C ASP A 334 -16.77 17.86 -0.61
N LEU A 335 -15.95 17.47 0.39
CA LEU A 335 -15.92 16.10 0.91
C LEU A 335 -17.07 15.81 1.91
N ARG A 336 -17.41 14.53 2.06
CA ARG A 336 -18.26 14.06 3.16
C ARG A 336 -17.55 14.31 4.50
N ARG A 337 -18.31 14.35 5.58
CA ARG A 337 -17.81 14.70 6.91
C ARG A 337 -16.58 13.87 7.32
N ASP A 338 -16.68 12.56 7.26
CA ASP A 338 -15.61 11.65 7.71
C ASP A 338 -14.33 11.79 6.86
N ASP A 339 -14.48 11.94 5.54
CA ASP A 339 -13.38 12.13 4.60
C ASP A 339 -12.72 13.50 4.79
N ARG A 340 -13.53 14.53 5.07
CA ARG A 340 -13.06 15.87 5.40
C ARG A 340 -12.26 15.90 6.69
N GLU A 341 -12.77 15.28 7.76
CA GLU A 341 -12.07 15.17 9.04
C GLU A 341 -10.73 14.44 8.88
N ALA A 342 -10.69 13.33 8.14
CA ALA A 342 -9.47 12.60 7.86
C ALA A 342 -8.43 13.44 7.08
N LEU A 343 -8.87 14.17 6.06
CA LEU A 343 -8.03 15.02 5.25
C LEU A 343 -7.45 16.18 6.06
N VAL A 344 -8.30 16.91 6.79
CA VAL A 344 -7.90 18.04 7.64
C VAL A 344 -6.95 17.56 8.74
N ARG A 345 -7.24 16.43 9.39
CA ARG A 345 -6.35 15.82 10.39
C ARG A 345 -4.97 15.54 9.84
N SER A 346 -4.87 14.93 8.66
CA SER A 346 -3.59 14.64 8.00
C SER A 346 -2.77 15.93 7.78
N ARG A 347 -3.41 17.01 7.35
CA ARG A 347 -2.76 18.30 7.12
C ARG A 347 -2.31 18.97 8.42
N LEU A 348 -3.20 19.05 9.41
CA LEU A 348 -2.92 19.75 10.68
C LEU A 348 -1.89 19.01 11.55
N THR A 349 -1.85 17.69 11.56
CA THR A 349 -0.82 16.90 12.26
C THR A 349 0.58 17.39 11.87
N ARG A 350 0.74 17.78 10.64
CA ARG A 350 1.99 18.30 10.11
C ARG A 350 2.24 19.76 10.48
N PHE A 351 1.21 20.61 10.47
CA PHE A 351 1.35 21.98 10.96
C PHE A 351 1.83 21.99 12.41
N PHE A 352 1.30 21.09 13.23
CA PHE A 352 1.68 20.94 14.63
C PHE A 352 3.09 20.36 14.83
N ALA A 353 3.64 19.64 13.87
CA ALA A 353 5.03 19.17 13.91
C ALA A 353 6.07 20.29 13.65
N LEU A 354 5.66 21.43 13.13
CA LEU A 354 6.51 22.59 12.81
C LEU A 354 5.91 23.87 13.43
N PRO A 355 6.10 24.14 14.73
CA PRO A 355 5.32 25.13 15.49
C PRO A 355 5.24 26.52 14.86
N GLU A 356 6.35 27.11 14.39
CA GLU A 356 6.35 28.44 13.83
C GLU A 356 5.74 28.50 12.41
N HIS A 357 6.14 27.59 11.53
CA HIS A 357 5.58 27.47 10.18
C HIS A 357 4.13 26.99 10.22
N GLY A 358 3.80 26.12 11.16
CA GLY A 358 2.46 25.56 11.31
C GLY A 358 1.42 26.59 11.69
N LYS A 359 1.75 27.57 12.52
CA LYS A 359 0.87 28.70 12.86
C LYS A 359 0.51 29.53 11.61
N VAL A 360 1.51 29.84 10.78
CA VAL A 360 1.31 30.60 9.55
C VAL A 360 0.41 29.82 8.59
N GLN A 361 0.68 28.53 8.38
CA GLN A 361 -0.10 27.67 7.50
C GLN A 361 -1.54 27.48 7.99
N LEU A 362 -1.75 27.39 9.30
CA LEU A 362 -3.09 27.31 9.88
C LEU A 362 -3.85 28.64 9.72
N ALA A 363 -3.18 29.76 9.91
CA ALA A 363 -3.78 31.08 9.67
C ALA A 363 -4.18 31.25 8.21
N GLU A 364 -3.33 30.87 7.27
CA GLU A 364 -3.65 30.87 5.84
C GLU A 364 -4.83 29.95 5.50
N LEU A 365 -4.90 28.78 6.11
CA LEU A 365 -6.03 27.86 5.94
C LEU A 365 -7.33 28.44 6.52
N ALA A 366 -7.27 29.09 7.68
CA ALA A 366 -8.43 29.76 8.27
C ALA A 366 -8.95 30.91 7.37
N LEU A 367 -8.04 31.72 6.80
CA LEU A 367 -8.40 32.72 5.82
C LEU A 367 -9.05 32.15 4.56
N ALA A 368 -8.50 31.06 4.03
CA ALA A 368 -9.06 30.37 2.89
C ALA A 368 -10.45 29.80 3.20
N THR A 369 -10.63 29.23 4.41
CA THR A 369 -11.91 28.70 4.89
C THR A 369 -12.96 29.81 5.00
N ALA A 370 -12.58 30.95 5.54
CA ALA A 370 -13.46 32.14 5.64
C ALA A 370 -13.98 32.61 4.27
N ARG A 371 -13.18 32.48 3.21
CA ARG A 371 -13.56 32.85 1.83
C ARG A 371 -14.54 31.88 1.15
N LEU A 372 -14.77 30.71 1.72
CA LEU A 372 -15.68 29.70 1.13
C LEU A 372 -17.16 30.09 1.24
N GLY A 373 -17.48 31.00 2.17
CA GLY A 373 -18.85 31.43 2.46
C GLY A 373 -19.63 30.42 3.33
N GLU A 374 -20.89 30.75 3.60
CA GLU A 374 -21.78 30.00 4.47
C GLU A 374 -21.81 28.47 4.13
N LYS A 375 -21.98 27.65 5.14
CA LYS A 375 -22.09 26.18 5.10
C LYS A 375 -20.82 25.44 4.62
N ARG A 376 -20.17 25.91 3.54
CA ARG A 376 -18.95 25.26 3.04
C ARG A 376 -17.79 25.47 4.00
N GLY A 377 -17.57 26.71 4.44
CA GLY A 377 -16.56 27.07 5.43
C GLY A 377 -16.78 26.41 6.78
N ARG A 378 -18.05 26.36 7.24
CA ARG A 378 -18.41 25.73 8.51
C ARG A 378 -17.92 24.32 8.64
N GLY A 379 -18.17 23.45 7.65
CA GLY A 379 -17.72 22.07 7.70
C GLY A 379 -16.20 21.93 7.77
N VAL A 380 -15.44 22.83 7.17
CA VAL A 380 -13.97 22.86 7.28
C VAL A 380 -13.56 23.30 8.68
N TYR A 381 -14.17 24.33 9.26
CA TYR A 381 -13.92 24.75 10.65
C TYR A 381 -14.24 23.64 11.65
N GLU A 382 -15.36 22.92 11.49
CA GLU A 382 -15.69 21.75 12.31
C GLU A 382 -14.55 20.73 12.32
N ALA A 383 -14.03 20.36 11.16
CA ALA A 383 -12.92 19.40 11.04
C ALA A 383 -11.61 19.94 11.64
N ILE A 384 -11.32 21.22 11.46
CA ILE A 384 -10.17 21.91 12.08
C ILE A 384 -10.29 21.85 13.61
N LEU A 385 -11.42 22.25 14.16
CA LEU A 385 -11.64 22.29 15.61
C LEU A 385 -11.56 20.90 16.25
N VAL A 386 -12.19 19.88 15.66
CA VAL A 386 -12.10 18.49 16.14
C VAL A 386 -10.64 18.07 16.19
N THR A 387 -9.89 18.32 15.13
CA THR A 387 -8.46 17.93 15.06
C THR A 387 -7.61 18.67 16.10
N ILE A 388 -7.83 19.96 16.31
CA ILE A 388 -7.13 20.75 17.34
C ILE A 388 -7.40 20.15 18.73
N MET A 389 -8.63 19.78 19.03
CA MET A 389 -8.99 19.24 20.35
C MET A 389 -8.39 17.87 20.65
N GLU A 390 -7.84 17.17 19.67
CA GLU A 390 -7.08 15.92 19.85
C GLU A 390 -5.60 16.15 20.25
N THR A 391 -5.13 17.39 20.30
CA THR A 391 -3.72 17.73 20.57
C THR A 391 -3.49 18.15 22.04
N HIS A 392 -2.25 18.44 22.40
CA HIS A 392 -1.90 18.98 23.71
C HIS A 392 -2.38 20.43 23.90
N ARG A 393 -2.62 20.84 25.13
CA ARG A 393 -3.18 22.12 25.51
C ARG A 393 -2.48 23.34 24.86
N ASP A 394 -1.15 23.38 24.95
CA ASP A 394 -0.35 24.47 24.37
C ASP A 394 -0.53 24.59 22.84
N THR A 395 -0.68 23.43 22.17
CA THR A 395 -0.95 23.38 20.74
C THR A 395 -2.36 23.86 20.44
N GLN A 396 -3.35 23.52 21.27
CA GLN A 396 -4.73 23.97 21.13
C GLN A 396 -4.81 25.49 21.21
N GLU A 397 -4.19 26.10 22.24
CA GLU A 397 -4.18 27.53 22.45
C GLU A 397 -3.51 28.27 21.28
N ALA A 398 -2.32 27.81 20.88
CA ALA A 398 -1.59 28.38 19.76
C ALA A 398 -2.35 28.28 18.41
N ALA A 399 -3.10 27.19 18.21
CA ALA A 399 -3.91 26.99 17.01
C ALA A 399 -5.15 27.90 17.00
N ILE A 400 -5.82 28.08 18.13
CA ILE A 400 -6.96 28.99 18.26
C ILE A 400 -6.52 30.44 18.03
N ASP A 401 -5.35 30.83 18.58
CA ASP A 401 -4.76 32.15 18.34
C ASP A 401 -4.49 32.39 16.86
N ALA A 402 -3.94 31.38 16.16
CA ALA A 402 -3.66 31.48 14.72
C ALA A 402 -4.94 31.67 13.88
N ILE A 403 -6.03 30.98 14.22
CA ILE A 403 -7.34 31.17 13.58
C ILE A 403 -7.86 32.55 13.84
N TRP A 404 -7.81 33.03 15.08
CA TRP A 404 -8.29 34.34 15.45
C TRP A 404 -7.49 35.47 14.78
N GLU A 405 -6.16 35.38 14.76
CA GLU A 405 -5.30 36.32 14.09
C GLU A 405 -5.60 36.40 12.58
N ALA A 406 -5.95 35.27 11.95
CA ALA A 406 -6.40 35.22 10.58
C ALA A 406 -7.73 36.01 10.39
N HIS A 407 -8.71 35.81 11.28
CA HIS A 407 -9.99 36.51 11.22
C HIS A 407 -9.84 38.03 11.40
N ARG A 408 -8.89 38.48 12.22
CA ARG A 408 -8.58 39.90 12.39
C ARG A 408 -8.03 40.58 11.13
N GLN A 409 -7.50 39.80 10.18
CA GLN A 409 -7.04 40.33 8.89
C GLN A 409 -8.19 40.55 7.88
N LEU A 410 -9.38 39.99 8.16
CA LEU A 410 -10.56 40.16 7.32
C LEU A 410 -11.21 41.52 7.59
N GLY A 411 -11.79 42.09 6.57
CA GLY A 411 -12.54 43.36 6.68
C GLY A 411 -14.05 43.16 6.90
N GLY A 412 -14.67 44.03 7.70
CA GLY A 412 -16.11 44.25 7.82
C GLY A 412 -16.98 42.98 7.72
N GLU A 413 -17.85 42.96 6.71
CA GLU A 413 -18.83 41.88 6.49
C GLU A 413 -18.22 40.47 6.35
N GLN A 414 -17.02 40.34 5.75
CA GLN A 414 -16.34 39.05 5.64
C GLN A 414 -15.91 38.50 7.00
N ARG A 415 -15.48 39.38 7.90
CA ARG A 415 -15.12 39.01 9.26
C ARG A 415 -16.34 38.56 10.06
N GLU A 416 -17.42 39.36 10.02
CA GLU A 416 -18.66 39.01 10.70
C GLU A 416 -19.20 37.66 10.26
N GLN A 417 -19.16 37.38 8.96
CA GLN A 417 -19.56 36.10 8.41
C GLN A 417 -18.63 34.96 8.88
N ALA A 418 -17.30 35.13 8.83
CA ALA A 418 -16.34 34.13 9.27
C ALA A 418 -16.46 33.82 10.78
N ASP A 419 -16.69 34.86 11.59
CA ASP A 419 -16.89 34.75 13.03
C ASP A 419 -18.20 33.99 13.34
N ALA A 420 -19.27 34.23 12.60
CA ALA A 420 -20.53 33.52 12.72
C ALA A 420 -20.40 32.01 12.34
N GLU A 421 -19.68 31.70 11.26
CA GLU A 421 -19.42 30.34 10.85
C GLU A 421 -18.52 29.57 11.86
N LEU A 422 -17.53 30.25 12.44
CA LEU A 422 -16.69 29.70 13.49
C LEU A 422 -17.49 29.43 14.78
N ASP A 423 -18.36 30.36 15.24
CA ASP A 423 -19.20 30.14 16.42
C ASP A 423 -20.16 28.97 16.23
N GLN A 424 -20.73 28.85 15.03
CA GLN A 424 -21.62 27.74 14.71
C GLN A 424 -20.84 26.42 14.66
N ALA A 425 -19.64 26.41 14.06
CA ALA A 425 -18.77 25.21 14.03
C ALA A 425 -18.36 24.78 15.45
N ILE A 426 -18.03 25.71 16.34
CA ILE A 426 -17.77 25.44 17.77
C ILE A 426 -19.00 24.77 18.42
N SER A 427 -20.18 25.25 18.08
CA SER A 427 -21.44 24.71 18.64
C SER A 427 -21.78 23.33 18.12
N ASP A 428 -21.50 23.05 16.84
CA ASP A 428 -21.89 21.80 16.16
C ASP A 428 -20.88 20.67 16.38
N ALA A 429 -19.57 20.99 16.42
CA ALA A 429 -18.51 19.98 16.45
C ALA A 429 -18.02 19.63 17.85
N LEU A 430 -18.12 20.53 18.85
CA LEU A 430 -17.45 20.34 20.13
C LEU A 430 -18.40 20.02 21.28
N GLY A 431 -17.94 19.22 22.24
CA GLY A 431 -18.64 18.96 23.50
C GLY A 431 -18.63 20.16 24.47
N GLY A 432 -19.50 20.16 25.49
CA GLY A 432 -19.66 21.29 26.42
C GLY A 432 -18.35 21.87 26.97
N PRO A 433 -17.46 21.05 27.60
CA PRO A 433 -16.20 21.55 28.13
C PRO A 433 -15.26 22.15 27.06
N GLN A 434 -15.20 21.54 25.90
CA GLN A 434 -14.37 22.02 24.77
C GLN A 434 -14.89 23.34 24.19
N ARG A 435 -16.22 23.49 24.08
CA ARG A 435 -16.86 24.77 23.67
C ARG A 435 -16.51 25.91 24.61
N ILE A 436 -16.61 25.66 25.91
CA ILE A 436 -16.26 26.65 26.94
C ILE A 436 -14.81 27.05 26.78
N PHE A 437 -13.91 26.08 26.69
CA PHE A 437 -12.49 26.34 26.53
C PHE A 437 -12.17 27.20 25.30
N VAL A 438 -12.68 26.85 24.13
CA VAL A 438 -12.41 27.59 22.88
C VAL A 438 -12.97 29.00 22.95
N ARG A 439 -14.20 29.14 23.43
CA ARG A 439 -14.84 30.48 23.55
C ARG A 439 -14.17 31.36 24.56
N ASP A 440 -13.83 30.83 25.74
CA ASP A 440 -13.13 31.61 26.78
C ASP A 440 -11.78 32.11 26.26
N HIS A 441 -11.07 31.29 25.51
CA HIS A 441 -9.80 31.64 24.89
C HIS A 441 -9.97 32.78 23.84
N LEU A 442 -10.95 32.63 22.96
CA LEU A 442 -11.29 33.64 21.94
C LEU A 442 -11.75 34.96 22.57
N TYR A 443 -12.58 34.91 23.62
CA TYR A 443 -13.01 36.12 24.36
C TYR A 443 -11.83 36.84 25.03
N ALA A 444 -10.92 36.08 25.63
CA ALA A 444 -9.69 36.61 26.24
C ALA A 444 -8.80 37.31 25.19
N ALA A 445 -8.83 36.81 23.93
CA ALA A 445 -8.13 37.41 22.79
C ALA A 445 -8.88 38.59 22.13
N GLY A 446 -10.07 38.97 22.63
CA GLY A 446 -10.87 40.10 22.11
C GLY A 446 -11.86 39.75 21.02
N TRP A 447 -12.26 38.46 20.91
CA TRP A 447 -13.36 38.07 20.04
C TRP A 447 -14.70 38.48 20.65
N GLU A 448 -15.54 39.10 19.86
CA GLU A 448 -16.92 39.43 20.26
C GLU A 448 -17.85 38.43 19.58
N ARG A 449 -18.72 37.81 20.36
CA ARG A 449 -19.66 36.84 19.79
C ARG A 449 -20.57 37.51 18.76
N PRO A 450 -20.68 36.98 17.55
CA PRO A 450 -21.54 37.50 16.50
C PRO A 450 -23.04 37.43 16.84
#